data_effd263d15887ebe7ad1f7e5f9598f07
#
_entry.id   effd263d15887ebe7ad1f7e5f9598f07
#
_cell.length_a   1.000
_cell.length_b   1.000
_cell.length_c   1.000
_cell.angle_alpha   90.00
_cell.angle_beta   90.00
_cell.angle_gamma   90.00
#
_symmetry.space_group_name_H-M   'P 1'
#
loop_
_entity.id
_entity.type
_entity.pdbx_description
1 polymer ?
#
loop_
_entity_poly.entity_id
_entity_poly.type
_entity_poly.pdbx_seq_one_letter_code
_entity_poly.pdbx_strand_id
1 'polypeptide(L)'
;MGTFFLERLLKHANEGIRITAVVEMRDTPGKLRAQEEGIPIYTLGELSDHSENLDLIFELTGSLNVRAQLKSDLALAGNSRTIVVPETVAHVISCLLGEGCLPDVHPDKGF
;
A
#
# COMPACT_ATOMS: atom_id res chain seq x y z
N MET A 1 -1.16 -10.15 3.77
CA MET A 1 -1.66 -9.43 2.56
C MET A 1 -0.61 -8.50 1.96
N GLY A 2 -0.05 -7.60 2.74
CA GLY A 2 0.91 -6.62 2.23
C GLY A 2 2.15 -7.22 1.60
N THR A 3 2.73 -8.25 2.20
CA THR A 3 3.92 -8.91 1.67
C THR A 3 3.65 -9.51 0.29
N PHE A 4 2.53 -10.19 0.13
CA PHE A 4 2.16 -10.80 -1.15
C PHE A 4 1.92 -9.75 -2.23
N PHE A 5 1.25 -8.67 -1.88
CA PHE A 5 0.97 -7.60 -2.82
C PHE A 5 2.26 -6.90 -3.25
N LEU A 6 3.14 -6.60 -2.30
CA LEU A 6 4.45 -6.00 -2.58
C LEU A 6 5.26 -6.88 -3.55
N GLU A 7 5.33 -8.18 -3.29
CA GLU A 7 6.07 -9.11 -4.15
C GLU A 7 5.54 -9.10 -5.58
N ARG A 8 4.21 -9.04 -5.74
CA ARG A 8 3.59 -9.01 -7.06
C ARG A 8 3.86 -7.70 -7.79
N LEU A 9 3.81 -6.58 -7.08
CA LEU A 9 4.14 -5.29 -7.69
C LEU A 9 5.61 -5.23 -8.11
N LEU A 10 6.51 -5.80 -7.31
CA LEU A 10 7.93 -5.81 -7.64
C LEU A 10 8.23 -6.56 -8.94
N LYS A 11 7.46 -7.59 -9.25
CA LYS A 11 7.61 -8.31 -10.52
C LYS A 11 7.30 -7.44 -11.72
N HIS A 12 6.51 -6.38 -11.55
CA HIS A 12 6.09 -5.48 -12.60
C HIS A 12 6.75 -4.10 -12.51
N ALA A 13 7.80 -3.98 -11.71
CA ALA A 13 8.47 -2.69 -11.47
C ALA A 13 9.00 -2.03 -12.75
N ASN A 14 9.35 -2.83 -13.74
CA ASN A 14 9.87 -2.32 -15.02
C ASN A 14 8.76 -1.98 -16.03
N GLU A 15 7.51 -2.09 -15.62
CA GLU A 15 6.34 -1.91 -16.50
C GLU A 15 5.57 -0.63 -16.17
N GLY A 16 6.26 0.37 -15.62
CA GLY A 16 5.64 1.66 -15.31
C GLY A 16 5.15 1.80 -13.88
N ILE A 17 5.39 0.81 -13.04
CA ILE A 17 5.04 0.85 -11.61
C ILE A 17 6.28 1.19 -10.80
N ARG A 18 6.17 2.22 -9.97
CA ARG A 18 7.27 2.61 -9.08
C ARG A 18 6.78 2.56 -7.64
N ILE A 19 7.41 1.73 -6.83
CA ILE A 19 7.12 1.65 -5.41
C ILE A 19 8.00 2.65 -4.69
N THR A 20 7.40 3.69 -4.15
CA THR A 20 8.12 4.82 -3.55
C THR A 20 8.42 4.62 -2.08
N ALA A 21 7.52 3.99 -1.34
CA ALA A 21 7.69 3.79 0.10
C ALA A 21 6.79 2.66 0.59
N VAL A 22 7.14 2.14 1.76
CA VAL A 22 6.34 1.15 2.48
C VAL A 22 6.17 1.65 3.92
N VAL A 23 4.97 1.48 4.46
CA VAL A 23 4.70 1.73 5.88
C VAL A 23 4.41 0.38 6.52
N GLU A 24 5.27 -0.03 7.44
CA GLU A 24 5.09 -1.29 8.17
C GLU A 24 5.75 -1.17 9.54
N MET A 25 4.96 -1.31 10.58
CA MET A 25 5.44 -1.18 11.95
C MET A 25 6.02 -2.47 12.50
N ARG A 26 5.67 -3.61 11.91
CA ARG A 26 6.14 -4.93 12.33
C ARG A 26 7.29 -5.39 11.45
N ASP A 27 8.10 -6.31 11.99
CA ASP A 27 9.15 -6.96 11.21
C ASP A 27 8.55 -8.10 10.39
N THR A 28 8.04 -7.76 9.23
CA THR A 28 7.44 -8.72 8.30
C THR A 28 8.42 -9.04 7.17
N PRO A 29 8.22 -10.17 6.46
CA PRO A 29 9.00 -10.44 5.25
C PRO A 29 8.88 -9.34 4.20
N GLY A 30 7.72 -8.69 4.10
CA GLY A 30 7.52 -7.58 3.16
C GLY A 30 8.36 -6.37 3.51
N LYS A 31 8.50 -6.06 4.81
CA LYS A 31 9.36 -4.96 5.25
C LYS A 31 10.81 -5.25 4.90
N LEU A 32 11.29 -6.47 5.17
CA LEU A 32 12.64 -6.90 4.81
C LEU A 32 12.85 -6.81 3.30
N ARG A 33 11.89 -7.28 2.52
CA ARG A 33 11.96 -7.25 1.06
C ARG A 33 12.08 -5.82 0.55
N ALA A 34 11.29 -4.90 1.12
CA ALA A 34 11.36 -3.48 0.77
C ALA A 34 12.74 -2.90 1.07
N GLN A 35 13.29 -3.22 2.25
CA GLN A 35 14.64 -2.77 2.63
C GLN A 35 15.70 -3.29 1.67
N GLU A 36 15.61 -4.55 1.26
CA GLU A 36 16.53 -5.15 0.30
C GLU A 36 16.49 -4.45 -1.07
N GLU A 37 15.31 -3.98 -1.47
CA GLU A 37 15.12 -3.27 -2.73
C GLU A 37 15.42 -1.77 -2.63
N GLY A 38 15.84 -1.30 -1.46
CA GLY A 38 16.15 0.11 -1.25
C GLY A 38 14.92 1.00 -1.16
N ILE A 39 13.76 0.43 -0.88
CA ILE A 39 12.50 1.17 -0.73
C ILE A 39 12.44 1.73 0.68
N PRO A 40 12.23 3.04 0.86
CA PRO A 40 12.13 3.63 2.20
C PRO A 40 10.98 3.04 3.01
N ILE A 41 11.20 2.85 4.31
CA ILE A 41 10.15 2.47 5.25
C ILE A 41 9.77 3.73 6.02
N TYR A 42 8.54 4.19 5.85
CA TYR A 42 8.04 5.40 6.49
C TYR A 42 7.10 5.07 7.63
N THR A 43 6.99 5.99 8.57
CA THR A 43 5.86 6.02 9.50
C THR A 43 4.64 6.58 8.75
N LEU A 44 3.47 6.45 9.34
CA LEU A 44 2.25 6.97 8.72
C LEU A 44 2.32 8.49 8.54
N GLY A 45 2.88 9.20 9.53
CA GLY A 45 3.08 10.65 9.44
C GLY A 45 4.06 11.04 8.33
N GLU A 46 5.18 10.32 8.22
CA GLU A 46 6.14 10.57 7.16
C GLU A 46 5.54 10.34 5.78
N LEU A 47 4.63 9.39 5.65
CA LEU A 47 3.98 9.12 4.38
C LEU A 47 3.19 10.32 3.88
N SER A 48 2.42 10.97 4.76
CA SER A 48 1.66 12.16 4.38
C SER A 48 2.58 13.34 4.07
N ASP A 49 3.69 13.49 4.78
CA ASP A 49 4.67 14.55 4.54
C ASP A 49 5.33 14.44 3.16
N HIS A 50 5.45 13.22 2.63
CA HIS A 50 6.06 12.97 1.33
C HIS A 50 5.04 12.58 0.25
N SER A 51 3.76 12.87 0.49
CA SER A 51 2.68 12.38 -0.36
C SER A 51 2.52 13.10 -1.70
N GLU A 52 3.09 14.29 -1.87
CA GLU A 52 2.85 15.09 -3.09
C GLU A 52 3.30 14.39 -4.38
N ASN A 53 4.24 13.45 -4.28
CA ASN A 53 4.75 12.68 -5.43
C ASN A 53 4.11 11.29 -5.54
N LEU A 54 3.11 11.00 -4.72
CA LEU A 54 2.43 9.70 -4.73
C LEU A 54 1.13 9.80 -5.51
N ASP A 55 0.91 8.86 -6.41
CA ASP A 55 -0.34 8.75 -7.13
C ASP A 55 -1.35 7.91 -6.36
N LEU A 56 -0.89 6.78 -5.84
CA LEU A 56 -1.73 5.81 -5.14
C LEU A 56 -1.09 5.39 -3.82
N ILE A 57 -1.91 5.19 -2.81
CA ILE A 57 -1.51 4.57 -1.56
C ILE A 57 -2.45 3.38 -1.33
N PHE A 58 -1.88 2.18 -1.33
CA PHE A 58 -2.65 0.97 -1.03
C PHE A 58 -2.69 0.76 0.48
N GLU A 59 -3.88 0.89 1.05
CA GLU A 59 -4.10 0.67 2.48
C GLU A 59 -4.49 -0.80 2.67
N LEU A 60 -3.56 -1.61 3.17
CA LEU A 60 -3.70 -3.06 3.26
C LEU A 60 -3.86 -3.58 4.68
N THR A 61 -4.01 -2.69 5.67
CA THR A 61 -4.20 -3.10 7.06
C THR A 61 -5.61 -3.61 7.33
N GLY A 62 -6.56 -3.23 6.48
CA GLY A 62 -7.97 -3.52 6.71
C GLY A 62 -8.57 -2.68 7.82
N SER A 63 -7.86 -1.70 8.35
CA SER A 63 -8.34 -0.85 9.44
C SER A 63 -9.03 0.41 8.91
N LEU A 64 -10.29 0.59 9.28
CA LEU A 64 -11.01 1.81 8.92
C LEU A 64 -10.40 3.04 9.59
N ASN A 65 -9.85 2.87 10.80
CA ASN A 65 -9.20 3.96 11.52
C ASN A 65 -7.93 4.43 10.81
N VAL A 66 -7.11 3.50 10.34
CA VAL A 66 -5.90 3.84 9.57
C VAL A 66 -6.27 4.55 8.29
N ARG A 67 -7.28 4.05 7.57
CA ARG A 67 -7.74 4.68 6.34
C ARG A 67 -8.25 6.10 6.59
N ALA A 68 -9.05 6.29 7.62
CA ALA A 68 -9.58 7.60 7.98
C ALA A 68 -8.47 8.57 8.37
N GLN A 69 -7.49 8.10 9.15
CA GLN A 69 -6.35 8.90 9.56
C GLN A 69 -5.53 9.32 8.35
N LEU A 70 -5.29 8.40 7.44
CA LEU A 70 -4.52 8.68 6.22
C LEU A 70 -5.22 9.73 5.35
N LYS A 71 -6.51 9.60 5.15
CA LYS A 71 -7.30 10.58 4.39
C LYS A 71 -7.29 11.96 5.06
N SER A 72 -7.39 11.98 6.38
CA SER A 72 -7.33 13.22 7.15
C SER A 72 -5.96 13.88 7.01
N ASP A 73 -4.89 13.11 7.15
CA ASP A 73 -3.52 13.62 7.03
C ASP A 73 -3.24 14.18 5.64
N LEU A 74 -3.73 13.52 4.60
CA LEU A 74 -3.59 14.01 3.23
C LEU A 74 -4.34 15.32 3.03
N ALA A 75 -5.53 15.44 3.57
CA ALA A 75 -6.33 16.67 3.49
C ALA A 75 -5.62 17.81 4.20
N LEU A 76 -5.05 17.57 5.38
CA LEU A 76 -4.30 18.58 6.13
C LEU A 76 -3.03 19.02 5.41
N ALA A 77 -2.43 18.11 4.64
CA ALA A 77 -1.26 18.41 3.81
C ALA A 77 -1.62 19.13 2.50
N GLY A 78 -2.90 19.38 2.26
CA GLY A 78 -3.38 20.02 1.03
C GLY A 78 -3.32 19.10 -0.18
N ASN A 79 -3.24 17.79 0.03
CA ASN A 79 -3.15 16.81 -1.06
C ASN A 79 -4.52 16.24 -1.38
N SER A 80 -5.10 16.68 -2.50
CA SER A 80 -6.36 16.15 -3.02
C SER A 80 -6.15 15.21 -4.23
N ARG A 81 -4.90 14.97 -4.63
CA ARG A 81 -4.57 14.20 -5.82
C ARG A 81 -4.31 12.72 -5.54
N THR A 82 -3.59 12.42 -4.47
CA THR A 82 -3.26 11.04 -4.12
C THR A 82 -4.51 10.25 -3.73
N ILE A 83 -4.67 9.09 -4.32
CA ILE A 83 -5.84 8.23 -4.09
C ILE A 83 -5.47 7.13 -3.09
N VAL A 84 -6.26 7.01 -2.03
CA VAL A 84 -6.12 5.91 -1.07
C VAL A 84 -6.96 4.73 -1.56
N VAL A 85 -6.30 3.61 -1.83
CA VAL A 85 -6.91 2.42 -2.40
C VAL A 85 -7.11 1.36 -1.32
N PRO A 86 -8.34 0.89 -1.11
CA PRO A 86 -8.60 -0.10 -0.07
C PRO A 86 -8.13 -1.50 -0.44
N GLU A 87 -8.03 -2.34 0.57
CA GLU A 87 -7.56 -3.72 0.47
C GLU A 87 -8.32 -4.54 -0.58
N THR A 88 -9.64 -4.37 -0.68
CA THR A 88 -10.45 -5.11 -1.65
C THR A 88 -10.03 -4.85 -3.10
N VAL A 89 -9.64 -3.62 -3.40
CA VAL A 89 -9.16 -3.27 -4.75
C VAL A 89 -7.81 -3.95 -5.02
N ALA A 90 -6.91 -3.96 -4.03
CA ALA A 90 -5.64 -4.65 -4.17
C ALA A 90 -5.84 -6.15 -4.42
N HIS A 91 -6.84 -6.75 -3.77
CA HIS A 91 -7.18 -8.15 -3.98
C HIS A 91 -7.59 -8.41 -5.44
N VAL A 92 -8.45 -7.57 -5.99
CA VAL A 92 -8.87 -7.68 -7.40
C VAL A 92 -7.68 -7.55 -8.34
N ILE A 93 -6.83 -6.55 -8.12
CA ILE A 93 -5.63 -6.34 -8.94
C ILE A 93 -4.74 -7.57 -8.90
N SER A 94 -4.54 -8.15 -7.73
CA SER A 94 -3.71 -9.34 -7.56
C SER A 94 -4.26 -10.53 -8.36
N CYS A 95 -5.58 -10.70 -8.37
CA CYS A 95 -6.20 -11.75 -9.17
C CYS A 95 -5.97 -11.53 -10.67
N LEU A 96 -6.07 -10.28 -11.13
CA LEU A 96 -5.89 -9.92 -12.54
C LEU A 96 -4.45 -10.10 -13.01
N LEU A 97 -3.47 -10.07 -12.10
CA LEU A 97 -2.07 -10.28 -12.46
C LEU A 97 -1.75 -11.74 -12.78
N GLY A 98 -2.72 -12.64 -12.64
CA GLY A 98 -2.57 -14.02 -13.08
C GLY A 98 -1.77 -14.92 -12.14
N GLU A 99 -1.48 -14.46 -10.94
CA GLU A 99 -0.71 -15.22 -9.94
C GLU A 99 -1.61 -15.82 -8.86
N GLY A 100 -2.89 -15.94 -9.15
CA GLY A 100 -3.89 -16.34 -8.17
C GLY A 100 -4.28 -15.18 -7.26
N CYS A 101 -5.32 -15.38 -6.48
CA CYS A 101 -5.78 -14.34 -5.56
C CYS A 101 -4.89 -14.29 -4.32
N LEU A 102 -4.82 -13.11 -3.69
CA LEU A 102 -4.16 -12.94 -2.40
C LEU A 102 -4.90 -13.76 -1.34
N PRO A 103 -4.24 -14.05 -0.19
CA PRO A 103 -4.94 -14.59 0.96
C PRO A 103 -6.17 -13.77 1.31
N ASP A 104 -7.11 -14.37 2.05
CA ASP A 104 -8.37 -13.73 2.39
C ASP A 104 -8.19 -12.30 2.92
N VAL A 105 -9.05 -11.40 2.46
CA VAL A 105 -9.16 -10.08 3.03
C VAL A 105 -9.90 -10.18 4.37
N HIS A 106 -9.88 -9.11 5.17
CA HIS A 106 -10.56 -9.13 6.46
C HIS A 106 -12.07 -9.33 6.27
N PRO A 107 -12.71 -10.25 7.02
CA PRO A 107 -14.10 -10.64 6.76
C PRO A 107 -15.12 -9.52 6.78
N ASP A 108 -14.87 -8.48 7.56
CA ASP A 108 -15.78 -7.33 7.68
C ASP A 108 -15.65 -6.35 6.52
N LYS A 109 -14.75 -6.58 5.59
CA LYS A 109 -14.54 -5.68 4.44
C LYS A 109 -15.25 -6.14 3.19
N GLY A 110 -15.28 -7.41 2.90
CA GLY A 110 -15.92 -7.96 1.71
C GLY A 110 -15.63 -7.21 0.41
N PHE A 111 -16.12 -7.72 -0.65
CA PHE A 111 -16.09 -7.01 -1.94
C PHE A 111 -17.29 -6.11 -2.09
#